data_975f7f6ecbc85bcf2ab59927dbbfd910
#
_entry.id   975f7f6ecbc85bcf2ab59927dbbfd910
#
_cell.length_a   1.000
_cell.length_b   1.000
_cell.length_c   1.000
_cell.angle_alpha   90.00
_cell.angle_beta   90.00
_cell.angle_gamma   90.00
#
_symmetry.space_group_name_H-M   'P 1'
#
loop_
_entity.id
_entity.type
_entity.pdbx_description
1 polymer ?
#
loop_
_entity_poly.entity_id
_entity_poly.type
_entity_poly.pdbx_seq_one_letter_code
_entity_poly.pdbx_strand_id
1 'polypeptide(L)'
;MKKVDRNQWFVIGLNVLENEGFSKITIDNLCTLLEITKGAFYHHFKNIDGNVDALMKYWLEVNTFEFIREVDKLNTPKEQQQKLADMAAYASIRNESVIRAWGYSSPIVRNYVAQADSVRLEYASKLNEAAGLDAKQAMDLAIIQYSMLIGMQQVCSALPAEQFKELQDMVINKFKEQ
;
A
#
# COMPACT_ATOMS: atom_id res chain seq x y z
N MET A 1 3.27 33.34 -8.50
CA MET A 1 3.86 32.10 -7.93
C MET A 1 2.86 30.99 -8.07
N LYS A 2 3.26 29.85 -8.60
CA LYS A 2 2.42 28.63 -8.68
C LYS A 2 2.04 28.20 -7.25
N LYS A 3 0.77 28.10 -6.96
CA LYS A 3 0.29 27.63 -5.66
C LYS A 3 0.12 26.11 -5.75
N VAL A 4 0.90 25.37 -4.99
CA VAL A 4 0.86 23.90 -4.92
C VAL A 4 0.13 23.52 -3.65
N ASP A 5 -0.88 22.67 -3.75
CA ASP A 5 -1.57 22.11 -2.60
C ASP A 5 -0.81 20.90 -2.03
N ARG A 6 -1.25 20.41 -0.86
CA ARG A 6 -0.57 19.34 -0.15
C ARG A 6 -0.65 17.99 -0.90
N ASN A 7 -1.71 17.76 -1.65
CA ASN A 7 -1.88 16.51 -2.42
C ASN A 7 -0.90 16.43 -3.59
N GLN A 8 -0.58 17.55 -4.23
CA GLN A 8 0.39 17.57 -5.32
C GLN A 8 1.79 17.11 -4.85
N TRP A 9 2.18 17.45 -3.60
CA TRP A 9 3.43 16.94 -3.01
C TRP A 9 3.41 15.43 -2.86
N PHE A 10 2.28 14.85 -2.45
CA PHE A 10 2.16 13.41 -2.25
C PHE A 10 2.14 12.65 -3.58
N VAL A 11 1.39 13.15 -4.56
CA VAL A 11 1.36 12.55 -5.91
C VAL A 11 2.76 12.55 -6.53
N ILE A 12 3.48 13.67 -6.47
CA ILE A 12 4.87 13.75 -6.96
C ILE A 12 5.80 12.86 -6.14
N GLY A 13 5.65 12.83 -4.82
CA GLY A 13 6.44 11.96 -3.94
C GLY A 13 6.29 10.48 -4.28
N LEU A 14 5.06 10.00 -4.48
CA LEU A 14 4.81 8.61 -4.91
C LEU A 14 5.34 8.34 -6.31
N ASN A 15 5.24 9.30 -7.23
CA ASN A 15 5.80 9.18 -8.58
C ASN A 15 7.34 9.08 -8.55
N VAL A 16 8.00 9.88 -7.72
CA VAL A 16 9.47 9.80 -7.51
C VAL A 16 9.85 8.44 -6.93
N LEU A 17 9.11 7.94 -5.93
CA LEU A 17 9.35 6.61 -5.36
C LEU A 17 9.25 5.53 -6.44
N GLU A 18 8.24 5.58 -7.27
CA GLU A 18 8.00 4.59 -8.32
C GLU A 18 9.07 4.60 -9.43
N ASN A 19 9.50 5.78 -9.86
CA ASN A 19 10.35 5.91 -11.04
C ASN A 19 11.85 6.11 -10.72
N GLU A 20 12.17 6.76 -9.59
CA GLU A 20 13.53 7.16 -9.25
C GLU A 20 14.04 6.53 -7.95
N GLY A 21 13.14 5.99 -7.11
CA GLY A 21 13.44 5.41 -5.82
C GLY A 21 13.53 6.44 -4.68
N PHE A 22 13.59 5.92 -3.45
CA PHE A 22 13.50 6.74 -2.24
C PHE A 22 14.68 7.71 -2.02
N SER A 23 15.87 7.43 -2.57
CA SER A 23 17.03 8.32 -2.48
C SER A 23 16.80 9.68 -3.15
N LYS A 24 15.80 9.77 -4.01
CA LYS A 24 15.39 10.98 -4.73
C LYS A 24 14.29 11.77 -4.02
N ILE A 25 13.80 11.29 -2.89
CA ILE A 25 12.91 12.07 -2.01
C ILE A 25 13.76 13.10 -1.26
N THR A 26 14.06 14.18 -1.93
CA THR A 26 14.84 15.33 -1.42
C THR A 26 14.11 16.63 -1.66
N ILE A 27 14.36 17.64 -0.82
CA ILE A 27 13.73 18.96 -0.97
C ILE A 27 14.01 19.53 -2.37
N ASP A 28 15.26 19.41 -2.85
CA ASP A 28 15.67 19.97 -4.14
C ASP A 28 14.95 19.29 -5.30
N ASN A 29 14.90 17.95 -5.32
CA ASN A 29 14.23 17.20 -6.37
C ASN A 29 12.72 17.50 -6.40
N LEU A 30 12.06 17.43 -5.25
CA LEU A 30 10.62 17.69 -5.14
C LEU A 30 10.27 19.13 -5.57
N CYS A 31 11.06 20.13 -5.14
CA CYS A 31 10.85 21.52 -5.56
C CYS A 31 11.06 21.73 -7.06
N THR A 32 12.05 21.06 -7.64
CA THR A 32 12.34 21.11 -9.08
C THR A 32 11.19 20.53 -9.88
N LEU A 33 10.70 19.35 -9.51
CA LEU A 33 9.59 18.66 -10.19
C LEU A 33 8.26 19.43 -10.09
N LEU A 34 8.04 20.12 -8.99
CA LEU A 34 6.86 20.97 -8.79
C LEU A 34 7.01 22.38 -9.36
N GLU A 35 8.21 22.75 -9.82
CA GLU A 35 8.56 24.10 -10.31
C GLU A 35 8.29 25.22 -9.29
N ILE A 36 8.71 24.99 -8.04
CA ILE A 36 8.52 25.92 -6.93
C ILE A 36 9.80 26.14 -6.13
N THR A 37 9.78 27.13 -5.26
CA THR A 37 10.92 27.46 -4.39
C THR A 37 10.97 26.58 -3.14
N LYS A 38 12.17 26.43 -2.53
CA LYS A 38 12.32 25.80 -1.21
C LYS A 38 11.49 26.51 -0.11
N GLY A 39 11.26 27.81 -0.23
CA GLY A 39 10.38 28.54 0.68
C GLY A 39 8.94 27.98 0.67
N ALA A 40 8.43 27.57 -0.50
CA ALA A 40 7.13 26.92 -0.59
C ALA A 40 7.12 25.54 0.10
N PHE A 41 8.21 24.76 0.03
CA PHE A 41 8.36 23.52 0.77
C PHE A 41 8.23 23.77 2.29
N TYR A 42 9.00 24.72 2.83
CA TYR A 42 8.99 25.02 4.26
C TYR A 42 7.68 25.62 4.77
N HIS A 43 6.82 26.13 3.87
CA HIS A 43 5.45 26.50 4.22
C HIS A 43 4.57 25.28 4.51
N HIS A 44 4.82 24.13 3.87
CA HIS A 44 4.04 22.88 4.04
C HIS A 44 4.66 21.93 5.05
N PHE A 45 5.99 21.87 5.11
CA PHE A 45 6.74 20.87 5.89
C PHE A 45 7.92 21.53 6.61
N LYS A 46 8.12 21.15 7.87
CA LYS A 46 9.22 21.68 8.69
C LYS A 46 10.61 21.29 8.12
N ASN A 47 10.73 20.06 7.63
CA ASN A 47 11.93 19.44 7.09
C ASN A 47 11.55 18.25 6.19
N ILE A 48 12.54 17.55 5.64
CA ILE A 48 12.30 16.40 4.79
C ILE A 48 11.61 15.25 5.56
N ASP A 49 11.95 15.02 6.83
CA ASP A 49 11.31 13.98 7.63
C ASP A 49 9.83 14.26 7.85
N GLY A 50 9.44 15.52 8.03
CA GLY A 50 8.04 15.93 8.10
C GLY A 50 7.29 15.76 6.77
N ASN A 51 7.99 15.87 5.62
CA ASN A 51 7.43 15.52 4.32
C ASN A 51 7.27 14.01 4.18
N VAL A 52 8.29 13.23 4.56
CA VAL A 52 8.26 11.75 4.54
C VAL A 52 7.13 11.22 5.41
N ASP A 53 6.98 11.72 6.63
CA ASP A 53 5.89 11.34 7.53
C ASP A 53 4.52 11.60 6.88
N ALA A 54 4.32 12.78 6.32
CA ALA A 54 3.08 13.15 5.66
C ALA A 54 2.82 12.32 4.38
N LEU A 55 3.86 12.01 3.61
CA LEU A 55 3.79 11.15 2.42
C LEU A 55 3.40 9.72 2.79
N MET A 56 4.01 9.16 3.84
CA MET A 56 3.70 7.81 4.31
C MET A 56 2.29 7.72 4.91
N LYS A 57 1.86 8.75 5.61
CA LYS A 57 0.47 8.84 6.07
C LYS A 57 -0.52 8.84 4.90
N TYR A 58 -0.23 9.59 3.85
CA TYR A 58 -1.03 9.61 2.63
C TYR A 58 -1.03 8.24 1.93
N TRP A 59 0.14 7.60 1.80
CA TRP A 59 0.26 6.26 1.23
C TRP A 59 -0.56 5.23 2.01
N LEU A 60 -0.49 5.24 3.34
CA LEU A 60 -1.30 4.37 4.20
C LEU A 60 -2.80 4.61 4.00
N GLU A 61 -3.20 5.87 3.92
CA GLU A 61 -4.60 6.25 3.69
C GLU A 61 -5.12 5.70 2.37
N VAL A 62 -4.45 6.00 1.25
CA VAL A 62 -4.95 5.63 -0.09
C VAL A 62 -4.79 4.14 -0.41
N ASN A 63 -3.78 3.46 0.14
CA ASN A 63 -3.50 2.04 -0.17
C ASN A 63 -3.97 1.05 0.90
N THR A 64 -4.58 1.54 1.99
CA THR A 64 -5.10 0.67 3.04
C THR A 64 -6.51 1.11 3.45
N PHE A 65 -6.67 2.31 4.00
CA PHE A 65 -7.97 2.72 4.53
C PHE A 65 -9.01 3.00 3.44
N GLU A 66 -8.63 3.56 2.29
CA GLU A 66 -9.55 3.69 1.15
C GLU A 66 -9.97 2.34 0.60
N PHE A 67 -9.07 1.36 0.51
CA PHE A 67 -9.41 -0.01 0.10
C PHE A 67 -10.45 -0.61 1.03
N ILE A 68 -10.25 -0.52 2.33
CA ILE A 68 -11.20 -1.00 3.35
C ILE A 68 -12.56 -0.34 3.15
N ARG A 69 -12.60 1.00 3.01
CA ARG A 69 -13.86 1.73 2.81
C ARG A 69 -14.60 1.32 1.53
N GLU A 70 -13.87 1.03 0.45
CA GLU A 70 -14.50 0.58 -0.80
C GLU A 70 -15.03 -0.86 -0.68
N VAL A 71 -14.31 -1.73 0.02
CA VAL A 71 -14.73 -3.11 0.26
C VAL A 71 -15.94 -3.15 1.20
N ASP A 72 -15.96 -2.33 2.24
CA ASP A 72 -17.07 -2.27 3.22
C ASP A 72 -18.42 -1.79 2.64
N LYS A 73 -18.41 -1.23 1.41
CA LYS A 73 -19.66 -0.89 0.71
C LYS A 73 -20.41 -2.12 0.17
N LEU A 74 -19.76 -3.27 0.11
CA LEU A 74 -20.33 -4.50 -0.42
C LEU A 74 -21.02 -5.31 0.68
N ASN A 75 -22.05 -6.06 0.32
CA ASN A 75 -22.96 -6.68 1.28
C ASN A 75 -22.60 -8.11 1.65
N THR A 76 -21.81 -8.80 0.84
CA THR A 76 -21.48 -10.21 1.10
C THR A 76 -19.96 -10.41 1.29
N PRO A 77 -19.55 -11.33 2.19
CA PRO A 77 -18.14 -11.64 2.39
C PRO A 77 -17.41 -12.05 1.11
N LYS A 78 -18.10 -12.77 0.22
CA LYS A 78 -17.55 -13.20 -1.07
C LYS A 78 -17.22 -12.02 -1.98
N GLU A 79 -18.14 -11.06 -2.11
CA GLU A 79 -17.93 -9.84 -2.90
C GLU A 79 -16.81 -8.99 -2.30
N GLN A 80 -16.78 -8.88 -0.97
CA GLN A 80 -15.74 -8.16 -0.24
C GLN A 80 -14.35 -8.76 -0.47
N GLN A 81 -14.20 -10.08 -0.32
CA GLN A 81 -12.94 -10.79 -0.57
C GLN A 81 -12.48 -10.60 -2.03
N GLN A 82 -13.41 -10.75 -2.99
CA GLN A 82 -13.11 -10.58 -4.41
C GLN A 82 -12.65 -9.14 -4.71
N LYS A 83 -13.36 -8.15 -4.20
CA LYS A 83 -13.04 -6.73 -4.39
C LYS A 83 -11.68 -6.38 -3.81
N LEU A 84 -11.37 -6.88 -2.60
CA LEU A 84 -10.06 -6.67 -1.97
C LEU A 84 -8.93 -7.27 -2.80
N ALA A 85 -9.10 -8.49 -3.29
CA ALA A 85 -8.13 -9.17 -4.15
C ALA A 85 -7.90 -8.39 -5.47
N ASP A 86 -8.98 -7.94 -6.11
CA ASP A 86 -8.89 -7.12 -7.32
C ASP A 86 -8.13 -5.81 -7.07
N MET A 87 -8.47 -5.07 -6.03
CA MET A 87 -7.79 -3.81 -5.69
C MET A 87 -6.32 -4.04 -5.36
N ALA A 88 -5.98 -5.10 -4.63
CA ALA A 88 -4.61 -5.44 -4.29
C ALA A 88 -3.77 -5.86 -5.52
N ALA A 89 -4.38 -6.57 -6.48
CA ALA A 89 -3.70 -6.97 -7.72
C ALA A 89 -3.38 -5.78 -8.64
N TYR A 90 -4.22 -4.75 -8.65
CA TYR A 90 -4.03 -3.54 -9.47
C TYR A 90 -3.33 -2.39 -8.75
N ALA A 91 -3.01 -2.55 -7.46
CA ALA A 91 -2.23 -1.55 -6.72
C ALA A 91 -0.79 -1.44 -7.28
N SER A 92 -0.17 -0.27 -7.12
CA SER A 92 1.22 -0.07 -7.56
C SER A 92 2.19 -0.98 -6.79
N ILE A 93 2.53 -2.12 -7.40
CA ILE A 93 3.51 -3.09 -6.91
C ILE A 93 4.85 -2.42 -6.65
N ARG A 94 5.25 -1.51 -7.54
CA ARG A 94 6.56 -0.86 -7.47
C ARG A 94 6.66 0.09 -6.27
N ASN A 95 5.62 0.85 -5.99
CA ASN A 95 5.59 1.72 -4.81
C ASN A 95 5.67 0.91 -3.51
N GLU A 96 4.91 -0.17 -3.39
CA GLU A 96 4.93 -1.05 -2.22
C GLU A 96 6.35 -1.60 -1.97
N SER A 97 6.99 -2.14 -3.01
CA SER A 97 8.34 -2.71 -2.93
C SER A 97 9.41 -1.68 -2.54
N VAL A 98 9.36 -0.48 -3.14
CA VAL A 98 10.30 0.61 -2.83
C VAL A 98 10.11 1.12 -1.41
N ILE A 99 8.87 1.28 -0.95
CA ILE A 99 8.55 1.74 0.41
C ILE A 99 9.03 0.72 1.44
N ARG A 100 8.82 -0.58 1.21
CA ARG A 100 9.33 -1.64 2.10
C ARG A 100 10.85 -1.64 2.17
N ALA A 101 11.54 -1.51 1.03
CA ALA A 101 12.99 -1.38 0.99
C ALA A 101 13.48 -0.14 1.77
N TRP A 102 12.78 0.99 1.62
CA TRP A 102 13.09 2.20 2.37
C TRP A 102 12.90 2.04 3.88
N GLY A 103 11.92 1.26 4.32
CA GLY A 103 11.67 0.95 5.73
C GLY A 103 12.86 0.30 6.45
N TYR A 104 13.78 -0.37 5.73
CA TYR A 104 15.02 -0.90 6.35
C TYR A 104 15.95 0.21 6.83
N SER A 105 15.97 1.37 6.18
CA SER A 105 16.86 2.50 6.51
C SER A 105 16.16 3.67 7.19
N SER A 106 14.83 3.78 7.11
CA SER A 106 14.02 4.87 7.68
C SER A 106 13.09 4.36 8.78
N PRO A 107 13.29 4.75 10.06
CA PRO A 107 12.36 4.40 11.13
C PRO A 107 10.94 4.95 10.92
N ILE A 108 10.80 6.14 10.32
CA ILE A 108 9.50 6.73 9.99
C ILE A 108 8.74 5.79 9.03
N VAL A 109 9.37 5.43 7.93
CA VAL A 109 8.74 4.57 6.91
C VAL A 109 8.43 3.18 7.46
N ARG A 110 9.36 2.61 8.24
CA ARG A 110 9.17 1.30 8.90
C ARG A 110 7.91 1.26 9.76
N ASN A 111 7.66 2.31 10.54
CA ASN A 111 6.47 2.39 11.38
C ASN A 111 5.18 2.37 10.55
N TYR A 112 5.15 3.09 9.42
CA TYR A 112 3.98 3.08 8.54
C TYR A 112 3.80 1.74 7.81
N VAL A 113 4.88 1.07 7.41
CA VAL A 113 4.81 -0.28 6.84
C VAL A 113 4.25 -1.26 7.86
N ALA A 114 4.75 -1.25 9.10
CA ALA A 114 4.25 -2.12 10.16
C ALA A 114 2.77 -1.85 10.49
N GLN A 115 2.35 -0.60 10.49
CA GLN A 115 0.95 -0.23 10.67
C GLN A 115 0.07 -0.74 9.51
N ALA A 116 0.52 -0.58 8.27
CA ALA A 116 -0.19 -1.10 7.11
C ALA A 116 -0.35 -2.62 7.19
N ASP A 117 0.74 -3.34 7.52
CA ASP A 117 0.74 -4.80 7.65
C ASP A 117 -0.27 -5.26 8.72
N SER A 118 -0.26 -4.66 9.92
CA SER A 118 -1.21 -4.99 10.99
C SER A 118 -2.66 -4.79 10.55
N VAL A 119 -2.98 -3.60 10.02
CA VAL A 119 -4.35 -3.27 9.61
C VAL A 119 -4.84 -4.19 8.50
N ARG A 120 -4.00 -4.49 7.51
CA ARG A 120 -4.36 -5.35 6.37
C ARG A 120 -4.58 -6.80 6.80
N LEU A 121 -3.71 -7.33 7.68
CA LEU A 121 -3.88 -8.68 8.25
C LEU A 121 -5.16 -8.79 9.07
N GLU A 122 -5.41 -7.85 9.96
CA GLU A 122 -6.62 -7.83 10.79
C GLU A 122 -7.88 -7.74 9.93
N TYR A 123 -7.87 -6.92 8.88
CA TYR A 123 -9.00 -6.78 7.98
C TYR A 123 -9.25 -8.05 7.15
N ALA A 124 -8.19 -8.65 6.59
CA ALA A 124 -8.30 -9.92 5.87
C ALA A 124 -8.82 -11.05 6.77
N SER A 125 -8.36 -11.12 8.04
CA SER A 125 -8.88 -12.07 9.02
C SER A 125 -10.38 -11.88 9.26
N LYS A 126 -10.85 -10.64 9.45
CA LYS A 126 -12.30 -10.35 9.62
C LYS A 126 -13.12 -10.79 8.41
N LEU A 127 -12.64 -10.61 7.20
CA LEU A 127 -13.33 -11.09 6.01
C LEU A 127 -13.38 -12.62 5.93
N ASN A 128 -12.32 -13.29 6.38
CA ASN A 128 -12.26 -14.75 6.45
C ASN A 128 -13.22 -15.30 7.53
N GLU A 129 -13.30 -14.65 8.70
CA GLU A 129 -14.29 -14.98 9.74
C GLU A 129 -15.73 -14.81 9.23
N ALA A 130 -16.02 -13.70 8.55
CA ALA A 130 -17.31 -13.43 7.94
C ALA A 130 -17.68 -14.47 6.86
N ALA A 131 -16.68 -15.11 6.24
CA ALA A 131 -16.85 -16.20 5.30
C ALA A 131 -17.05 -17.60 5.97
N GLY A 132 -17.03 -17.68 7.31
CA GLY A 132 -17.36 -18.86 8.09
C GLY A 132 -16.19 -19.60 8.73
N LEU A 133 -14.96 -19.07 8.65
CA LEU A 133 -13.81 -19.66 9.36
C LEU A 133 -13.82 -19.30 10.85
N ASP A 134 -13.28 -20.16 11.70
CA ASP A 134 -12.99 -19.76 13.07
C ASP A 134 -11.86 -18.73 13.13
N ALA A 135 -11.73 -18.00 14.24
CA ALA A 135 -10.78 -16.89 14.38
C ALA A 135 -9.32 -17.29 14.12
N LYS A 136 -8.94 -18.52 14.53
CA LYS A 136 -7.57 -19.02 14.29
C LYS A 136 -7.34 -19.31 12.81
N GLN A 137 -8.24 -20.06 12.19
CA GLN A 137 -8.18 -20.39 10.77
C GLN A 137 -8.22 -19.14 9.89
N ALA A 138 -9.06 -18.18 10.27
CA ALA A 138 -9.19 -16.89 9.57
C ALA A 138 -7.88 -16.08 9.58
N MET A 139 -7.21 -16.01 10.73
CA MET A 139 -5.92 -15.32 10.85
C MET A 139 -4.81 -16.10 10.13
N ASP A 140 -4.74 -17.42 10.29
CA ASP A 140 -3.74 -18.25 9.60
C ASP A 140 -3.86 -18.08 8.08
N LEU A 141 -5.08 -18.09 7.53
CA LEU A 141 -5.34 -17.85 6.12
C LEU A 141 -4.98 -16.43 5.70
N ALA A 142 -5.32 -15.43 6.52
CA ALA A 142 -4.95 -14.03 6.24
C ALA A 142 -3.42 -13.84 6.14
N ILE A 143 -2.66 -14.47 7.03
CA ILE A 143 -1.19 -14.46 7.00
C ILE A 143 -0.67 -15.07 5.70
N ILE A 144 -1.21 -16.22 5.29
CA ILE A 144 -0.81 -16.89 4.05
C ILE A 144 -1.13 -16.02 2.82
N GLN A 145 -2.36 -15.51 2.72
CA GLN A 145 -2.81 -14.65 1.62
C GLN A 145 -1.96 -13.40 1.51
N TYR A 146 -1.72 -12.72 2.63
CA TYR A 146 -0.95 -11.48 2.65
C TYR A 146 0.53 -11.71 2.37
N SER A 147 1.13 -12.75 2.96
CA SER A 147 2.53 -13.13 2.68
C SER A 147 2.74 -13.51 1.22
N MET A 148 1.79 -14.22 0.62
CA MET A 148 1.81 -14.56 -0.79
C MET A 148 1.73 -13.30 -1.66
N LEU A 149 0.80 -12.36 -1.37
CA LEU A 149 0.68 -11.09 -2.06
C LEU A 149 2.02 -10.34 -2.07
N ILE A 150 2.61 -10.12 -0.89
CA ILE A 150 3.88 -9.39 -0.75
C ILE A 150 5.03 -10.15 -1.41
N GLY A 151 5.10 -11.48 -1.23
CA GLY A 151 6.12 -12.31 -1.86
C GLY A 151 6.06 -12.28 -3.39
N MET A 152 4.88 -12.38 -3.97
CA MET A 152 4.69 -12.28 -5.41
C MET A 152 5.07 -10.90 -5.96
N GLN A 153 4.74 -9.83 -5.24
CA GLN A 153 5.15 -8.46 -5.61
C GLN A 153 6.68 -8.30 -5.64
N GLN A 154 7.40 -9.01 -4.77
CA GLN A 154 8.87 -8.96 -4.73
C GLN A 154 9.54 -9.87 -5.78
N VAL A 155 9.01 -11.08 -5.96
CA VAL A 155 9.65 -12.11 -6.80
C VAL A 155 9.15 -12.05 -8.24
N CYS A 156 7.91 -11.64 -8.45
CA CYS A 156 7.20 -11.71 -9.72
C CYS A 156 6.67 -10.33 -10.17
N SER A 157 7.43 -9.27 -9.94
CA SER A 157 7.01 -7.88 -10.20
C SER A 157 6.63 -7.56 -11.66
N ALA A 158 6.96 -8.45 -12.60
CA ALA A 158 6.62 -8.31 -14.02
C ALA A 158 5.37 -9.11 -14.43
N LEU A 159 4.71 -9.83 -13.50
CA LEU A 159 3.50 -10.56 -13.82
C LEU A 159 2.34 -9.62 -14.16
N PRO A 160 1.57 -9.90 -15.22
CA PRO A 160 0.30 -9.21 -15.45
C PRO A 160 -0.67 -9.39 -14.27
N ALA A 161 -1.48 -8.37 -13.98
CA ALA A 161 -2.42 -8.38 -12.86
C ALA A 161 -3.41 -9.56 -12.93
N GLU A 162 -3.84 -9.96 -14.13
CA GLU A 162 -4.71 -11.12 -14.36
C GLU A 162 -4.04 -12.41 -13.91
N GLN A 163 -2.79 -12.64 -14.30
CA GLN A 163 -2.04 -13.85 -13.91
C GLN A 163 -1.73 -13.86 -12.40
N PHE A 164 -1.45 -12.70 -11.84
CA PHE A 164 -1.29 -12.52 -10.40
C PHE A 164 -2.55 -12.97 -9.65
N LYS A 165 -3.72 -12.53 -10.11
CA LYS A 165 -5.02 -12.91 -9.55
C LYS A 165 -5.31 -14.40 -9.68
N GLU A 166 -5.06 -15.00 -10.86
CA GLU A 166 -5.25 -16.45 -11.06
C GLU A 166 -4.44 -17.28 -10.07
N LEU A 167 -3.18 -16.89 -9.79
CA LEU A 167 -2.34 -17.57 -8.80
C LEU A 167 -2.87 -17.42 -7.37
N GLN A 168 -3.40 -16.25 -7.02
CA GLN A 168 -4.06 -16.05 -5.72
C GLN A 168 -5.30 -16.93 -5.59
N ASP A 169 -6.16 -16.96 -6.60
CA ASP A 169 -7.39 -17.75 -6.61
C ASP A 169 -7.10 -19.26 -6.50
N MET A 170 -6.03 -19.77 -7.11
CA MET A 170 -5.59 -21.16 -6.98
C MET A 170 -5.33 -21.55 -5.52
N VAL A 171 -4.69 -20.68 -4.74
CA VAL A 171 -4.40 -20.95 -3.32
C VAL A 171 -5.67 -20.87 -2.49
N ILE A 172 -6.48 -19.81 -2.67
CA ILE A 172 -7.71 -19.60 -1.93
C ILE A 172 -8.69 -20.77 -2.12
N ASN A 173 -8.85 -21.24 -3.37
CA ASN A 173 -9.78 -22.33 -3.68
C ASN A 173 -9.35 -23.65 -3.03
N LYS A 174 -8.05 -23.96 -3.00
CA LYS A 174 -7.55 -25.16 -2.31
C LYS A 174 -7.80 -25.19 -0.79
N PHE A 175 -7.83 -24.01 -0.16
CA PHE A 175 -8.17 -23.93 1.28
C PHE A 175 -9.67 -24.04 1.56
N LYS A 176 -10.54 -23.80 0.55
CA LYS A 176 -12.01 -23.92 0.71
C LYS A 176 -12.52 -25.34 0.45
N GLU A 177 -11.72 -26.21 -0.15
CA GLU A 177 -12.06 -27.62 -0.45
C GLU A 177 -11.71 -28.58 0.69
N GLN A 178 -11.13 -28.11 1.79
CA GLN A 178 -10.83 -28.87 3.02
C GLN A 178 -11.83 -28.57 4.13
#